data_0a3f30042e2d2ae1b8e5845bc23bbbfa
#
_entry.id   0a3f30042e2d2ae1b8e5845bc23bbbfa
#
_cell.length_a   1.000
_cell.length_b   1.000
_cell.length_c   1.000
_cell.angle_alpha   90.00
_cell.angle_beta   90.00
_cell.angle_gamma   90.00
#
_symmetry.space_group_name_H-M   'P 1'
#
loop_
_entity.id
_entity.type
_entity.pdbx_description
1 polymer ?
#
loop_
_entity_poly.entity_id
_entity_poly.type
_entity_poly.pdbx_seq_one_letter_code
_entity_poly.pdbx_strand_id
1 'polypeptide(L)'
;MTTAGPAIDLNADLGEGFGRWTLTDDEALLSVVTSANVACGFHAGDPATMRRVCDRAVENGVRIGAQVSYRDLLGFGRRAMDVPPEELATEVAYQIGALDVFARAAGARVAYVKPHGALYNRTVRDEQQAAAVVDGVLLAGGALPVLGLPGSQLLKAAEKAGLFAVPEAFADRAYTSDGRLVPRDQPGAVVHDPDTAVARSVLIATDGSVTAAGGERIAVRARSLCLHGDTPGAARLAGRVRRELEAAGVVLEAFA
;
A
#
# COMPACT_ATOMS: atom_id res chain seq x y z
N MET A 1 -27.56 16.58 -13.95
CA MET A 1 -26.55 16.32 -12.91
C MET A 1 -25.76 15.13 -13.39
N THR A 2 -24.59 15.33 -13.93
CA THR A 2 -23.66 14.24 -14.25
C THR A 2 -23.21 13.63 -12.92
N THR A 3 -23.62 12.40 -12.63
CA THR A 3 -23.06 11.64 -11.52
C THR A 3 -21.57 11.50 -11.79
N ALA A 4 -20.73 12.01 -10.90
CA ALA A 4 -19.30 11.75 -10.97
C ALA A 4 -19.09 10.23 -11.05
N GLY A 5 -18.22 9.79 -11.96
CA GLY A 5 -17.88 8.36 -12.09
C GLY A 5 -17.30 7.79 -10.78
N PRO A 6 -17.11 6.48 -10.69
CA PRO A 6 -16.46 5.89 -9.53
C PRO A 6 -15.05 6.46 -9.39
N ALA A 7 -14.63 6.72 -8.15
CA ALA A 7 -13.30 7.26 -7.85
C ALA A 7 -12.47 6.22 -7.08
N ILE A 8 -11.18 6.11 -7.43
CA ILE A 8 -10.23 5.22 -6.74
C ILE A 8 -8.83 5.86 -6.70
N ASP A 9 -8.13 5.64 -5.62
CA ASP A 9 -6.70 5.93 -5.53
C ASP A 9 -5.88 4.80 -6.17
N LEU A 10 -4.78 5.16 -6.83
CA LEU A 10 -3.81 4.21 -7.37
C LEU A 10 -2.51 4.35 -6.58
N ASN A 11 -2.14 3.32 -5.82
CA ASN A 11 -0.93 3.33 -5.02
C ASN A 11 0.10 2.30 -5.48
N ALA A 12 1.37 2.56 -5.19
CA ALA A 12 2.45 1.59 -5.37
C ALA A 12 3.45 1.65 -4.21
N ASP A 13 4.12 0.52 -3.98
CA ASP A 13 5.24 0.40 -3.06
C ASP A 13 6.49 0.98 -3.72
N LEU A 14 7.15 1.94 -3.07
CA LEU A 14 8.20 2.79 -3.61
C LEU A 14 9.33 3.01 -2.59
N GLY A 15 10.48 3.44 -3.09
CA GLY A 15 11.63 3.66 -2.23
C GLY A 15 12.19 2.38 -1.62
N GLU A 16 11.95 1.24 -2.25
CA GLU A 16 12.34 -0.07 -1.74
C GLU A 16 13.80 -0.44 -2.09
N GLY A 17 14.58 0.49 -2.60
CA GLY A 17 16.03 0.35 -2.73
C GLY A 17 16.75 0.49 -1.38
N PHE A 18 18.04 0.12 -1.33
CA PHE A 18 18.90 0.34 -0.17
C PHE A 18 20.35 0.47 -0.59
N GLY A 19 20.98 1.61 -0.30
CA GLY A 19 22.34 1.90 -0.70
C GLY A 19 22.53 1.84 -2.22
N ARG A 20 23.24 0.81 -2.71
CA ARG A 20 23.47 0.59 -4.14
C ARG A 20 22.42 -0.31 -4.82
N TRP A 21 21.52 -0.92 -4.05
CA TRP A 21 20.52 -1.82 -4.58
C TRP A 21 19.28 -1.05 -4.98
N THR A 22 18.85 -1.21 -6.24
CA THR A 22 17.63 -0.65 -6.78
C THR A 22 16.70 -1.80 -7.13
N LEU A 23 15.49 -1.81 -6.56
CA LEU A 23 14.49 -2.85 -6.79
C LEU A 23 13.33 -2.36 -7.66
N THR A 24 13.01 -1.05 -7.58
CA THR A 24 11.86 -0.43 -8.22
C THR A 24 12.29 0.71 -9.12
N ASP A 25 11.55 0.97 -10.18
CA ASP A 25 11.67 2.19 -10.99
C ASP A 25 10.74 3.26 -10.38
N ASP A 26 11.22 3.86 -9.29
CA ASP A 26 10.46 4.84 -8.50
C ASP A 26 9.99 6.02 -9.36
N GLU A 27 10.83 6.52 -10.29
CA GLU A 27 10.49 7.68 -11.13
C GLU A 27 9.35 7.36 -12.09
N ALA A 28 9.42 6.20 -12.75
CA ALA A 28 8.37 5.79 -13.66
C ALA A 28 7.04 5.53 -12.93
N LEU A 29 7.07 4.95 -11.74
CA LEU A 29 5.87 4.72 -10.93
C LEU A 29 5.27 6.02 -10.41
N LEU A 30 6.09 6.96 -9.92
CA LEU A 30 5.62 8.27 -9.43
C LEU A 30 4.94 9.11 -10.52
N SER A 31 5.26 8.88 -11.80
CA SER A 31 4.57 9.54 -12.91
C SER A 31 3.15 9.00 -13.16
N VAL A 32 2.78 7.89 -12.51
CA VAL A 32 1.54 7.15 -12.80
C VAL A 32 0.59 7.09 -11.62
N VAL A 33 1.12 6.92 -10.39
CA VAL A 33 0.30 6.71 -9.19
C VAL A 33 -0.22 8.01 -8.60
N THR A 34 -1.22 7.92 -7.73
CA THR A 34 -1.75 9.03 -6.93
C THR A 34 -1.20 9.05 -5.51
N SER A 35 -0.75 7.88 -5.03
CA SER A 35 -0.18 7.70 -3.68
C SER A 35 1.04 6.77 -3.71
N ALA A 36 2.06 7.10 -2.93
CA ALA A 36 3.32 6.38 -2.81
C ALA A 36 3.47 5.78 -1.41
N ASN A 37 3.57 4.46 -1.30
CA ASN A 37 3.91 3.79 -0.05
C ASN A 37 5.44 3.74 0.06
N VAL A 38 6.04 4.68 0.79
CA VAL A 38 7.50 4.86 0.82
C VAL A 38 8.10 4.05 1.96
N ALA A 39 9.05 3.17 1.64
CA ALA A 39 9.78 2.37 2.62
C ALA A 39 10.55 3.26 3.61
N CYS A 40 10.51 2.90 4.91
CA CYS A 40 10.94 3.72 6.03
C CYS A 40 12.20 3.21 6.75
N GLY A 41 13.05 2.44 6.06
CA GLY A 41 14.37 2.02 6.55
C GLY A 41 14.42 0.65 7.22
N PHE A 42 13.30 0.03 7.62
CA PHE A 42 13.30 -1.23 8.34
C PHE A 42 13.35 -2.47 7.43
N HIS A 43 12.60 -2.46 6.36
CA HIS A 43 12.62 -3.54 5.37
C HIS A 43 13.32 -3.16 4.07
N ALA A 44 13.36 -1.87 3.77
CA ALA A 44 13.98 -1.24 2.63
C ALA A 44 14.03 0.27 2.86
N GLY A 45 14.61 1.03 1.94
CA GLY A 45 14.63 2.49 1.99
C GLY A 45 15.70 3.03 2.95
N ASP A 46 16.83 3.49 2.42
CA ASP A 46 17.82 4.25 3.19
C ASP A 46 17.46 5.76 3.18
N PRO A 47 18.14 6.58 4.04
CA PRO A 47 17.82 8.02 4.12
C PRO A 47 17.92 8.78 2.79
N ALA A 48 18.88 8.42 1.92
CA ALA A 48 19.04 9.08 0.63
C ALA A 48 17.92 8.68 -0.34
N THR A 49 17.50 7.42 -0.28
CA THR A 49 16.35 6.91 -1.05
C THR A 49 15.04 7.58 -0.60
N MET A 50 14.76 7.61 0.72
CA MET A 50 13.59 8.32 1.26
C MET A 50 13.55 9.78 0.83
N ARG A 51 14.69 10.49 0.92
CA ARG A 51 14.78 11.89 0.51
C ARG A 51 14.43 12.06 -0.96
N ARG A 52 15.08 11.30 -1.85
CA ARG A 52 14.86 11.37 -3.29
C ARG A 52 13.40 11.08 -3.67
N VAL A 53 12.83 10.02 -3.10
CA VAL A 53 11.44 9.64 -3.39
C VAL A 53 10.44 10.69 -2.90
N CYS A 54 10.66 11.29 -1.73
CA CYS A 54 9.82 12.39 -1.23
C CYS A 54 9.87 13.62 -2.15
N ASP A 55 11.07 14.02 -2.59
CA ASP A 55 11.22 15.15 -3.52
C ASP A 55 10.45 14.89 -4.83
N ARG A 56 10.63 13.71 -5.43
CA ARG A 56 9.95 13.31 -6.66
C ARG A 56 8.44 13.13 -6.49
N ALA A 57 7.97 12.63 -5.35
CA ALA A 57 6.54 12.53 -5.07
C ALA A 57 5.88 13.91 -5.05
N VAL A 58 6.50 14.90 -4.41
CA VAL A 58 6.00 16.28 -4.38
C VAL A 58 6.00 16.90 -5.77
N GLU A 59 7.06 16.73 -6.55
CA GLU A 59 7.14 17.23 -7.94
C GLU A 59 6.02 16.67 -8.83
N ASN A 60 5.59 15.42 -8.58
CA ASN A 60 4.53 14.76 -9.34
C ASN A 60 3.13 14.92 -8.71
N GLY A 61 3.00 15.63 -7.59
CA GLY A 61 1.72 15.79 -6.88
C GLY A 61 1.20 14.50 -6.24
N VAL A 62 2.08 13.52 -5.97
CA VAL A 62 1.76 12.21 -5.39
C VAL A 62 1.76 12.30 -3.86
N ARG A 63 0.77 11.70 -3.20
CA ARG A 63 0.70 11.66 -1.74
C ARG A 63 1.73 10.68 -1.17
N ILE A 64 2.37 11.07 -0.08
CA ILE A 64 3.42 10.30 0.59
C ILE A 64 2.80 9.54 1.76
N GLY A 65 2.84 8.21 1.72
CA GLY A 65 2.46 7.34 2.81
C GLY A 65 3.66 6.62 3.41
N ALA A 66 3.64 6.39 4.72
CA ALA A 66 4.67 5.63 5.40
C ALA A 66 4.40 4.13 5.26
N GLN A 67 5.29 3.43 4.55
CA GLN A 67 5.25 1.97 4.41
C GLN A 67 6.04 1.35 5.58
N VAL A 68 5.34 1.11 6.68
CA VAL A 68 5.94 0.59 7.91
C VAL A 68 6.02 -0.94 7.90
N SER A 69 7.07 -1.50 8.50
CA SER A 69 7.30 -2.95 8.48
C SER A 69 8.02 -3.42 9.75
N TYR A 70 8.13 -4.73 9.90
CA TYR A 70 9.06 -5.33 10.83
C TYR A 70 10.51 -4.96 10.45
N ARG A 71 11.42 -4.98 11.43
CA ARG A 71 12.86 -4.73 11.23
C ARG A 71 13.51 -5.94 10.56
N ASP A 72 13.27 -6.10 9.28
CA ASP A 72 13.67 -7.27 8.50
C ASP A 72 14.27 -6.88 7.13
N LEU A 73 15.37 -6.15 7.13
CA LEU A 73 16.04 -5.73 5.89
C LEU A 73 16.44 -6.92 5.01
N LEU A 74 17.00 -8.00 5.63
CA LEU A 74 17.43 -9.18 4.90
C LEU A 74 16.29 -10.00 4.30
N GLY A 75 15.11 -9.99 4.92
CA GLY A 75 13.90 -10.67 4.43
C GLY A 75 12.95 -9.75 3.71
N PHE A 76 13.34 -8.49 3.47
CA PHE A 76 12.49 -7.50 2.82
C PHE A 76 11.13 -7.32 3.52
N GLY A 77 11.12 -7.42 4.86
CA GLY A 77 9.88 -7.36 5.66
C GLY A 77 8.91 -8.52 5.44
N ARG A 78 9.32 -9.59 4.74
CA ARG A 78 8.42 -10.71 4.37
C ARG A 78 8.54 -11.92 5.29
N ARG A 79 9.48 -11.93 6.24
CA ARG A 79 9.56 -12.97 7.26
C ARG A 79 8.64 -12.65 8.43
N ALA A 80 7.89 -13.65 8.89
CA ALA A 80 7.07 -13.52 10.09
C ALA A 80 7.97 -13.27 11.31
N MET A 81 7.63 -12.23 12.09
CA MET A 81 8.33 -11.88 13.32
C MET A 81 7.34 -11.75 14.47
N ASP A 82 7.74 -12.16 15.65
CA ASP A 82 6.93 -12.03 16.86
C ASP A 82 7.50 -10.85 17.68
N VAL A 83 6.95 -9.67 17.44
CA VAL A 83 7.38 -8.44 18.09
C VAL A 83 6.37 -8.08 19.18
N PRO A 84 6.81 -7.78 20.42
CA PRO A 84 5.90 -7.33 21.47
C PRO A 84 5.10 -6.08 21.01
N PRO A 85 3.80 -5.98 21.30
CA PRO A 85 2.96 -4.89 20.82
C PRO A 85 3.49 -3.49 21.15
N GLU A 86 4.01 -3.28 22.37
CA GLU A 86 4.57 -2.00 22.78
C GLU A 86 5.84 -1.63 22.00
N GLU A 87 6.68 -2.62 21.70
CA GLU A 87 7.87 -2.42 20.88
C GLU A 87 7.47 -2.10 19.43
N LEU A 88 6.53 -2.86 18.87
CA LEU A 88 6.03 -2.61 17.52
C LEU A 88 5.43 -1.21 17.37
N ALA A 89 4.65 -0.74 18.35
CA ALA A 89 4.09 0.60 18.33
C ALA A 89 5.18 1.68 18.25
N THR A 90 6.24 1.54 19.05
CA THR A 90 7.38 2.48 19.01
C THR A 90 8.16 2.39 17.70
N GLU A 91 8.32 1.19 17.14
CA GLU A 91 8.95 0.97 15.84
C GLU A 91 8.15 1.57 14.68
N VAL A 92 6.83 1.49 14.72
CA VAL A 92 5.94 2.13 13.73
C VAL A 92 6.06 3.64 13.82
N ALA A 93 5.99 4.22 15.02
CA ALA A 93 6.14 5.66 15.23
C ALA A 93 7.51 6.18 14.75
N TYR A 94 8.57 5.43 15.04
CA TYR A 94 9.93 5.74 14.54
C TYR A 94 9.98 5.80 13.02
N GLN A 95 9.42 4.81 12.32
CA GLN A 95 9.39 4.74 10.86
C GLN A 95 8.62 5.91 10.24
N ILE A 96 7.46 6.25 10.80
CA ILE A 96 6.66 7.40 10.36
C ILE A 96 7.46 8.70 10.54
N GLY A 97 8.09 8.90 11.71
CA GLY A 97 8.88 10.08 12.00
C GLY A 97 10.11 10.21 11.09
N ALA A 98 10.78 9.09 10.80
CA ALA A 98 11.94 9.07 9.90
C ALA A 98 11.57 9.54 8.48
N LEU A 99 10.45 9.07 7.94
CA LEU A 99 9.97 9.51 6.62
C LEU A 99 9.46 10.95 6.65
N ASP A 100 8.73 11.36 7.70
CA ASP A 100 8.11 12.69 7.78
C ASP A 100 9.15 13.83 7.79
N VAL A 101 10.36 13.58 8.28
CA VAL A 101 11.48 14.54 8.17
C VAL A 101 11.78 14.85 6.70
N PHE A 102 11.83 13.84 5.83
CA PHE A 102 12.12 14.01 4.41
C PHE A 102 10.91 14.55 3.65
N ALA A 103 9.70 14.12 3.99
CA ALA A 103 8.47 14.65 3.42
C ALA A 103 8.35 16.16 3.69
N ARG A 104 8.61 16.61 4.92
CA ARG A 104 8.64 18.06 5.26
C ARG A 104 9.72 18.82 4.53
N ALA A 105 10.91 18.25 4.41
CA ALA A 105 12.01 18.87 3.68
C ALA A 105 11.71 19.02 2.17
N ALA A 106 10.82 18.19 1.63
CA ALA A 106 10.29 18.29 0.27
C ALA A 106 9.08 19.24 0.15
N GLY A 107 8.56 19.78 1.26
CA GLY A 107 7.40 20.68 1.28
C GLY A 107 6.04 20.00 1.45
N ALA A 108 6.02 18.72 1.84
CA ALA A 108 4.81 17.93 2.12
C ALA A 108 4.81 17.38 3.56
N ARG A 109 4.00 16.36 3.82
CA ARG A 109 3.97 15.56 5.04
C ARG A 109 3.62 14.13 4.71
N VAL A 110 3.90 13.21 5.62
CA VAL A 110 3.30 11.88 5.58
C VAL A 110 1.78 12.03 5.69
N ALA A 111 1.05 11.50 4.70
CA ALA A 111 -0.39 11.66 4.56
C ALA A 111 -1.18 10.44 5.06
N TYR A 112 -0.58 9.24 5.09
CA TYR A 112 -1.20 8.00 5.55
C TYR A 112 -0.15 6.96 5.94
N VAL A 113 -0.61 5.83 6.50
CA VAL A 113 0.24 4.70 6.87
C VAL A 113 -0.27 3.42 6.23
N LYS A 114 0.64 2.62 5.70
CA LYS A 114 0.39 1.28 5.17
C LYS A 114 1.43 0.30 5.71
N PRO A 115 1.05 -0.77 6.42
CA PRO A 115 1.99 -1.84 6.73
C PRO A 115 2.49 -2.54 5.47
N HIS A 116 3.71 -3.10 5.53
CA HIS A 116 4.31 -3.87 4.45
C HIS A 116 4.49 -5.34 4.83
N GLY A 117 4.42 -6.20 3.83
CA GLY A 117 4.91 -7.57 3.88
C GLY A 117 4.25 -8.45 4.95
N ALA A 118 5.07 -9.05 5.82
CA ALA A 118 4.58 -9.94 6.86
C ALA A 118 3.72 -9.19 7.90
N LEU A 119 4.06 -7.95 8.23
CA LEU A 119 3.25 -7.12 9.13
C LEU A 119 1.85 -6.86 8.55
N TYR A 120 1.76 -6.49 7.24
CA TYR A 120 0.48 -6.32 6.56
C TYR A 120 -0.39 -7.56 6.68
N ASN A 121 0.15 -8.74 6.34
CA ASN A 121 -0.60 -9.99 6.37
C ASN A 121 -0.97 -10.40 7.80
N ARG A 122 -0.12 -10.15 8.80
CA ARG A 122 -0.38 -10.47 10.20
C ARG A 122 -1.52 -9.63 10.76
N THR A 123 -1.54 -8.33 10.48
CA THR A 123 -2.59 -7.41 10.96
C THR A 123 -3.97 -7.68 10.33
N VAL A 124 -4.07 -8.58 9.35
CA VAL A 124 -5.39 -9.05 8.86
C VAL A 124 -6.13 -9.84 9.94
N ARG A 125 -5.41 -10.63 10.77
CA ARG A 125 -6.01 -11.57 11.74
C ARG A 125 -5.61 -11.31 13.19
N ASP A 126 -4.44 -10.77 13.44
CA ASP A 126 -3.86 -10.56 14.75
C ASP A 126 -4.28 -9.18 15.30
N GLU A 127 -5.18 -9.21 16.30
CA GLU A 127 -5.73 -8.00 16.91
C GLU A 127 -4.66 -7.21 17.68
N GLN A 128 -3.70 -7.90 18.31
CA GLN A 128 -2.65 -7.23 19.10
C GLN A 128 -1.66 -6.50 18.20
N GLN A 129 -1.23 -7.14 17.11
CA GLN A 129 -0.34 -6.51 16.14
C GLN A 129 -1.07 -5.39 15.38
N ALA A 130 -2.35 -5.55 15.09
CA ALA A 130 -3.17 -4.52 14.48
C ALA A 130 -3.32 -3.29 15.39
N ALA A 131 -3.62 -3.50 16.67
CA ALA A 131 -3.68 -2.43 17.66
C ALA A 131 -2.33 -1.73 17.82
N ALA A 132 -1.23 -2.48 17.89
CA ALA A 132 0.12 -1.91 18.00
C ALA A 132 0.49 -1.01 16.82
N VAL A 133 0.10 -1.37 15.59
CA VAL A 133 0.29 -0.47 14.42
C VAL A 133 -0.49 0.82 14.61
N VAL A 134 -1.75 0.75 15.03
CA VAL A 134 -2.59 1.92 15.27
C VAL A 134 -2.04 2.79 16.40
N ASP A 135 -1.60 2.18 17.51
CA ASP A 135 -0.97 2.89 18.63
C ASP A 135 0.30 3.64 18.18
N GLY A 136 1.10 3.02 17.29
CA GLY A 136 2.26 3.66 16.68
C GLY A 136 1.90 4.86 15.81
N VAL A 137 0.78 4.79 15.07
CA VAL A 137 0.26 5.93 14.29
C VAL A 137 -0.14 7.09 15.23
N LEU A 138 -0.86 6.78 16.30
CA LEU A 138 -1.25 7.78 17.29
C LEU A 138 -0.03 8.40 18.01
N LEU A 139 0.96 7.57 18.37
CA LEU A 139 2.20 8.01 19.00
C LEU A 139 3.02 8.94 18.09
N ALA A 140 2.97 8.75 16.77
CA ALA A 140 3.60 9.65 15.80
C ALA A 140 2.93 11.05 15.74
N GLY A 141 1.86 11.28 16.50
CA GLY A 141 1.22 12.59 16.68
C GLY A 141 0.23 12.95 15.58
N GLY A 142 -0.26 12.00 14.82
CA GLY A 142 -1.18 12.24 13.71
C GLY A 142 -2.44 11.39 13.73
N ALA A 143 -3.54 11.95 13.22
CA ALA A 143 -4.75 11.21 12.86
C ALA A 143 -4.62 10.71 11.40
N LEU A 144 -3.51 10.01 11.10
CA LEU A 144 -3.23 9.56 9.74
C LEU A 144 -4.19 8.44 9.33
N PRO A 145 -4.74 8.47 8.11
CA PRO A 145 -5.44 7.35 7.52
C PRO A 145 -4.59 6.08 7.54
N VAL A 146 -5.23 4.93 7.74
CA VAL A 146 -4.59 3.62 7.75
C VAL A 146 -5.11 2.80 6.59
N LEU A 147 -4.20 2.40 5.69
CA LEU A 147 -4.50 1.61 4.49
C LEU A 147 -4.31 0.12 4.78
N GLY A 148 -5.30 -0.70 4.47
CA GLY A 148 -5.26 -2.13 4.74
C GLY A 148 -6.33 -2.95 4.02
N LEU A 149 -6.24 -4.27 4.15
CA LEU A 149 -7.17 -5.19 3.51
C LEU A 149 -8.59 -5.03 4.07
N PRO A 150 -9.64 -5.01 3.24
CA PRO A 150 -11.03 -4.97 3.71
C PRO A 150 -11.32 -6.05 4.75
N GLY A 151 -11.98 -5.67 5.85
CA GLY A 151 -12.35 -6.59 6.93
C GLY A 151 -11.22 -7.04 7.86
N SER A 152 -10.00 -6.52 7.68
CA SER A 152 -8.84 -6.81 8.54
C SER A 152 -9.03 -6.28 9.97
N GLN A 153 -8.30 -6.88 10.93
CA GLN A 153 -8.22 -6.36 12.29
C GLN A 153 -7.56 -4.97 12.31
N LEU A 154 -6.66 -4.68 11.36
CA LEU A 154 -6.05 -3.37 11.23
C LEU A 154 -7.08 -2.27 11.00
N LEU A 155 -7.97 -2.45 10.01
CA LEU A 155 -9.00 -1.45 9.72
C LEU A 155 -9.99 -1.31 10.87
N LYS A 156 -10.38 -2.42 11.51
CA LYS A 156 -11.24 -2.38 12.71
C LYS A 156 -10.58 -1.63 13.88
N ALA A 157 -9.27 -1.86 14.11
CA ALA A 157 -8.52 -1.14 15.13
C ALA A 157 -8.42 0.36 14.82
N ALA A 158 -8.17 0.72 13.55
CA ALA A 158 -8.15 2.10 13.09
C ALA A 158 -9.51 2.81 13.31
N GLU A 159 -10.61 2.19 12.90
CA GLU A 159 -11.97 2.71 13.14
C GLU A 159 -12.27 2.89 14.63
N LYS A 160 -11.92 1.89 15.46
CA LYS A 160 -12.09 1.95 16.92
C LYS A 160 -11.30 3.11 17.56
N ALA A 161 -10.14 3.41 16.99
CA ALA A 161 -9.29 4.54 17.43
C ALA A 161 -9.72 5.90 16.84
N GLY A 162 -10.77 5.95 16.01
CA GLY A 162 -11.24 7.16 15.34
C GLY A 162 -10.38 7.60 14.17
N LEU A 163 -9.49 6.72 13.66
CA LEU A 163 -8.71 6.97 12.45
C LEU A 163 -9.51 6.61 11.20
N PHE A 164 -9.19 7.26 10.09
CA PHE A 164 -9.80 6.94 8.81
C PHE A 164 -9.23 5.62 8.26
N ALA A 165 -10.05 4.58 8.27
CA ALA A 165 -9.73 3.27 7.73
C ALA A 165 -9.97 3.24 6.22
N VAL A 166 -8.92 2.92 5.45
CA VAL A 166 -8.97 2.91 3.98
C VAL A 166 -8.84 1.48 3.47
N PRO A 167 -9.90 0.91 2.89
CA PRO A 167 -9.83 -0.42 2.30
C PRO A 167 -9.06 -0.41 1.00
N GLU A 168 -8.11 -1.36 0.87
CA GLU A 168 -7.21 -1.54 -0.27
C GLU A 168 -7.51 -2.83 -1.03
N ALA A 169 -7.37 -2.78 -2.35
CA ALA A 169 -7.32 -3.95 -3.22
C ALA A 169 -6.01 -4.02 -3.99
N PHE A 170 -5.73 -5.18 -4.57
CA PHE A 170 -4.49 -5.45 -5.31
C PHE A 170 -4.79 -5.90 -6.73
N ALA A 171 -4.18 -5.24 -7.70
CA ALA A 171 -4.30 -5.57 -9.12
C ALA A 171 -3.64 -6.90 -9.47
N ASP A 172 -2.51 -7.20 -8.85
CA ASP A 172 -1.56 -8.27 -9.18
C ASP A 172 -1.53 -9.42 -8.16
N ARG A 173 -2.51 -9.49 -7.23
CA ARG A 173 -2.61 -10.56 -6.23
C ARG A 173 -3.88 -11.39 -6.40
N ALA A 174 -3.75 -12.70 -6.20
CA ALA A 174 -4.91 -13.60 -6.14
C ALA A 174 -5.60 -13.51 -4.78
N TYR A 175 -6.91 -13.72 -4.80
CA TYR A 175 -7.78 -13.70 -3.62
C TYR A 175 -8.34 -15.08 -3.33
N THR A 176 -8.49 -15.40 -2.06
CA THR A 176 -9.26 -16.56 -1.59
C THR A 176 -10.75 -16.22 -1.59
N SER A 177 -11.62 -17.24 -1.48
CA SER A 177 -13.09 -17.07 -1.43
C SER A 177 -13.59 -16.19 -0.28
N ASP A 178 -12.82 -16.11 0.81
CA ASP A 178 -13.11 -15.25 1.96
C ASP A 178 -12.52 -13.83 1.84
N GLY A 179 -12.05 -13.45 0.65
CA GLY A 179 -11.57 -12.08 0.35
C GLY A 179 -10.16 -11.76 0.85
N ARG A 180 -9.39 -12.77 1.25
CA ARG A 180 -7.98 -12.59 1.66
C ARG A 180 -7.05 -12.81 0.49
N LEU A 181 -5.80 -12.34 0.64
CA LEU A 181 -4.77 -12.63 -0.34
C LEU A 181 -4.28 -14.07 -0.21
N VAL A 182 -4.10 -14.75 -1.34
CA VAL A 182 -3.42 -16.05 -1.38
C VAL A 182 -1.97 -15.85 -0.91
N PRO A 183 -1.45 -16.67 0.03
CA PRO A 183 -0.06 -16.59 0.48
C PRO A 183 0.93 -16.61 -0.68
N ARG A 184 1.97 -15.76 -0.64
CA ARG A 184 2.90 -15.57 -1.78
C ARG A 184 3.70 -16.82 -2.15
N ASP A 185 3.89 -17.74 -1.23
CA ASP A 185 4.55 -19.04 -1.42
C ASP A 185 3.68 -20.08 -2.11
N GLN A 186 2.40 -19.79 -2.31
CA GLN A 186 1.50 -20.69 -3.04
C GLN A 186 1.49 -20.37 -4.54
N PRO A 187 1.39 -21.41 -5.39
CA PRO A 187 1.24 -21.23 -6.83
C PRO A 187 0.02 -20.36 -7.17
N GLY A 188 0.20 -19.43 -8.11
CA GLY A 188 -0.87 -18.55 -8.55
C GLY A 188 -1.20 -17.38 -7.61
N ALA A 189 -0.44 -17.18 -6.52
CA ALA A 189 -0.64 -16.07 -5.59
C ALA A 189 -0.41 -14.69 -6.22
N VAL A 190 0.46 -14.61 -7.23
CA VAL A 190 0.76 -13.40 -8.00
C VAL A 190 0.22 -13.57 -9.41
N VAL A 191 -0.47 -12.54 -9.91
CA VAL A 191 -1.00 -12.48 -11.27
C VAL A 191 0.07 -11.86 -12.17
N HIS A 192 0.74 -12.69 -12.95
CA HIS A 192 1.83 -12.26 -13.83
C HIS A 192 1.33 -11.77 -15.20
N ASP A 193 0.13 -12.20 -15.60
CA ASP A 193 -0.46 -11.78 -16.88
C ASP A 193 -0.98 -10.35 -16.80
N PRO A 194 -0.40 -9.40 -17.59
CA PRO A 194 -0.78 -8.00 -17.53
C PRO A 194 -2.23 -7.75 -17.95
N ASP A 195 -2.78 -8.53 -18.88
CA ASP A 195 -4.16 -8.34 -19.36
C ASP A 195 -5.17 -8.72 -18.26
N THR A 196 -4.90 -9.81 -17.55
CA THR A 196 -5.68 -10.23 -16.38
C THR A 196 -5.61 -9.19 -15.26
N ALA A 197 -4.42 -8.65 -14.96
CA ALA A 197 -4.25 -7.63 -13.92
C ALA A 197 -5.01 -6.34 -14.25
N VAL A 198 -4.96 -5.90 -15.51
CA VAL A 198 -5.70 -4.72 -16.00
C VAL A 198 -7.22 -4.93 -15.92
N ALA A 199 -7.73 -6.03 -16.47
CA ALA A 199 -9.17 -6.33 -16.45
C ALA A 199 -9.71 -6.43 -15.01
N ARG A 200 -8.94 -7.03 -14.11
CA ARG A 200 -9.25 -7.11 -12.67
C ARG A 200 -9.30 -5.73 -12.03
N SER A 201 -8.34 -4.86 -12.35
CA SER A 201 -8.29 -3.49 -11.83
C SER A 201 -9.53 -2.69 -12.17
N VAL A 202 -9.99 -2.77 -13.43
CA VAL A 202 -11.22 -2.13 -13.89
C VAL A 202 -12.42 -2.70 -13.14
N LEU A 203 -12.52 -4.03 -13.01
CA LEU A 203 -13.62 -4.69 -12.32
C LEU A 203 -13.69 -4.30 -10.83
N ILE A 204 -12.55 -4.21 -10.15
CA ILE A 204 -12.48 -3.75 -8.76
C ILE A 204 -13.00 -2.31 -8.65
N ALA A 205 -12.56 -1.42 -9.53
CA ALA A 205 -12.89 -0.01 -9.46
C ALA A 205 -14.35 0.30 -9.85
N THR A 206 -14.91 -0.42 -10.83
CA THR A 206 -16.25 -0.14 -11.36
C THR A 206 -17.36 -0.94 -10.69
N ASP A 207 -17.06 -2.16 -10.26
CA ASP A 207 -18.05 -3.12 -9.75
C ASP A 207 -17.81 -3.52 -8.28
N GLY A 208 -16.63 -3.20 -7.73
CA GLY A 208 -16.27 -3.57 -6.36
C GLY A 208 -16.14 -5.08 -6.17
N SER A 209 -15.68 -5.81 -7.18
CA SER A 209 -15.56 -7.27 -7.13
C SER A 209 -14.32 -7.79 -7.83
N VAL A 210 -13.97 -9.04 -7.54
CA VAL A 210 -12.86 -9.77 -8.18
C VAL A 210 -13.19 -11.25 -8.29
N THR A 211 -12.57 -11.95 -9.26
CA THR A 211 -12.63 -13.41 -9.31
C THR A 211 -11.55 -13.98 -8.39
N ALA A 212 -11.97 -14.78 -7.40
CA ALA A 212 -11.10 -15.50 -6.50
C ALA A 212 -10.35 -16.65 -7.20
N ALA A 213 -9.32 -17.21 -6.56
CA ALA A 213 -8.53 -18.31 -7.12
C ALA A 213 -9.37 -19.58 -7.39
N GLY A 214 -10.47 -19.77 -6.67
CA GLY A 214 -11.44 -20.85 -6.89
C GLY A 214 -12.40 -20.62 -8.07
N GLY A 215 -12.36 -19.44 -8.70
CA GLY A 215 -13.22 -19.07 -9.84
C GLY A 215 -14.51 -18.34 -9.46
N GLU A 216 -14.87 -18.27 -8.19
CA GLU A 216 -16.04 -17.54 -7.70
C GLU A 216 -15.82 -16.03 -7.70
N ARG A 217 -16.88 -15.27 -7.92
CA ARG A 217 -16.88 -13.81 -7.83
C ARG A 217 -17.12 -13.38 -6.38
N ILE A 218 -16.22 -12.59 -5.83
CA ILE A 218 -16.29 -12.07 -4.46
C ILE A 218 -16.33 -10.54 -4.48
N ALA A 219 -16.96 -9.94 -3.47
CA ALA A 219 -16.97 -8.49 -3.30
C ALA A 219 -15.63 -8.03 -2.69
N VAL A 220 -15.01 -7.04 -3.33
CA VAL A 220 -13.80 -6.35 -2.86
C VAL A 220 -13.99 -4.86 -3.06
N ARG A 221 -14.67 -4.23 -2.09
CA ARG A 221 -14.87 -2.77 -2.12
C ARG A 221 -13.64 -2.09 -1.59
N ALA A 222 -12.93 -1.38 -2.45
CA ALA A 222 -11.70 -0.68 -2.12
C ALA A 222 -11.80 0.81 -2.46
N ARG A 223 -11.05 1.62 -1.73
CA ARG A 223 -10.83 3.04 -2.03
C ARG A 223 -9.46 3.29 -2.65
N SER A 224 -8.57 2.32 -2.55
CA SER A 224 -7.24 2.37 -3.13
C SER A 224 -6.89 1.04 -3.80
N LEU A 225 -6.23 1.10 -4.93
CA LEU A 225 -5.76 -0.05 -5.71
C LEU A 225 -4.24 -0.07 -5.72
N CYS A 226 -3.64 -1.14 -5.21
CA CYS A 226 -2.20 -1.32 -5.13
C CYS A 226 -1.64 -2.07 -6.34
N LEU A 227 -0.48 -1.61 -6.78
CA LEU A 227 0.42 -2.31 -7.70
C LEU A 227 1.79 -2.45 -7.03
N HIS A 228 2.33 -3.66 -7.01
CA HIS A 228 3.67 -3.86 -6.47
C HIS A 228 4.73 -3.38 -7.46
N GLY A 229 5.73 -2.62 -6.96
CA GLY A 229 6.81 -2.05 -7.76
C GLY A 229 7.95 -3.03 -8.05
N ASP A 230 8.10 -4.09 -7.25
CA ASP A 230 9.19 -5.06 -7.30
C ASP A 230 9.06 -6.14 -8.39
N THR A 231 8.00 -6.07 -9.20
CA THR A 231 7.79 -6.99 -10.34
C THR A 231 8.38 -6.40 -11.62
N PRO A 232 9.12 -7.17 -12.44
CA PRO A 232 9.61 -6.69 -13.73
C PRO A 232 8.49 -6.13 -14.61
N GLY A 233 8.63 -4.88 -15.07
CA GLY A 233 7.62 -4.21 -15.87
C GLY A 233 6.49 -3.55 -15.08
N ALA A 234 6.59 -3.44 -13.76
CA ALA A 234 5.60 -2.83 -12.88
C ALA A 234 5.13 -1.44 -13.34
N ALA A 235 6.05 -0.55 -13.73
CA ALA A 235 5.70 0.79 -14.21
C ALA A 235 4.87 0.74 -15.51
N ARG A 236 5.16 -0.19 -16.42
CA ARG A 236 4.35 -0.36 -17.65
C ARG A 236 2.96 -0.89 -17.33
N LEU A 237 2.86 -1.83 -16.39
CA LEU A 237 1.58 -2.36 -15.92
C LEU A 237 0.77 -1.24 -15.26
N ALA A 238 1.37 -0.46 -14.36
CA ALA A 238 0.73 0.68 -13.70
C ALA A 238 0.19 1.70 -14.73
N GLY A 239 0.98 2.05 -15.74
CA GLY A 239 0.55 2.94 -16.83
C GLY A 239 -0.60 2.37 -17.66
N ARG A 240 -0.66 1.04 -17.86
CA ARG A 240 -1.80 0.40 -18.53
C ARG A 240 -3.04 0.43 -17.65
N VAL A 241 -2.90 0.04 -16.38
CA VAL A 241 -4.00 0.08 -15.40
C VAL A 241 -4.60 1.47 -15.32
N ARG A 242 -3.76 2.53 -15.20
CA ARG A 242 -4.23 3.92 -15.18
C ARG A 242 -5.08 4.26 -16.41
N ARG A 243 -4.56 3.99 -17.61
CA ARG A 243 -5.28 4.31 -18.86
C ARG A 243 -6.61 3.59 -18.98
N GLU A 244 -6.66 2.31 -18.61
CA GLU A 244 -7.90 1.52 -18.70
C GLU A 244 -8.93 1.93 -17.64
N LEU A 245 -8.50 2.32 -16.45
CA LEU A 245 -9.38 2.91 -15.43
C LEU A 245 -9.97 4.23 -15.93
N GLU A 246 -9.15 5.14 -16.45
CA GLU A 246 -9.60 6.41 -17.03
C GLU A 246 -10.55 6.19 -18.23
N ALA A 247 -10.24 5.22 -19.11
CA ALA A 247 -11.11 4.84 -20.24
C ALA A 247 -12.45 4.26 -19.79
N ALA A 248 -12.48 3.59 -18.64
CA ALA A 248 -13.70 3.09 -18.00
C ALA A 248 -14.50 4.18 -17.23
N GLY A 249 -14.05 5.43 -17.28
CA GLY A 249 -14.71 6.56 -16.59
C GLY A 249 -14.42 6.64 -15.10
N VAL A 250 -13.40 5.94 -14.62
CA VAL A 250 -12.96 5.99 -13.21
C VAL A 250 -12.09 7.25 -12.99
N VAL A 251 -12.42 8.01 -11.96
CA VAL A 251 -11.60 9.16 -11.54
C VAL A 251 -10.46 8.65 -10.66
N LEU A 252 -9.21 9.01 -11.01
CA LEU A 252 -8.04 8.67 -10.20
C LEU A 252 -7.72 9.85 -9.28
N GLU A 253 -7.93 9.65 -7.98
CA GLU A 253 -7.67 10.66 -6.95
C GLU A 253 -7.18 10.01 -5.66
N ALA A 254 -6.21 10.66 -5.00
CA ALA A 254 -5.72 10.20 -3.71
C ALA A 254 -6.82 10.31 -2.64
N PHE A 255 -6.82 9.36 -1.71
CA PHE A 255 -7.80 9.32 -0.60
C PHE A 255 -7.40 10.21 0.60
N ALA A 256 -6.14 10.74 0.62
CA ALA A 256 -5.55 11.49 1.73
C ALA A 256 -4.93 12.82 1.26
#